data_8ae5fbf6bfbc17c3b304d1a3f8dffec8
#
_entry.id   8ae5fbf6bfbc17c3b304d1a3f8dffec8
#
_cell.length_a   1.000
_cell.length_b   1.000
_cell.length_c   1.000
_cell.angle_alpha   90.00
_cell.angle_beta   90.00
_cell.angle_gamma   90.00
#
_symmetry.space_group_name_H-M   'P 1'
#
loop_
_entity.id
_entity.type
_entity.pdbx_description
1 polymer ?
#
loop_
_entity_poly.entity_id
_entity_poly.type
_entity_poly.pdbx_seq_one_letter_code
_entity_poly.pdbx_strand_id
1 'polypeptide(L)'
;RTVVPHMLAQGWGRIIGVTTSMNTMYREGGAPYGPSKAAHEALVAMASRELEGTGVTVNVLVPGGMASTDLIPDDTDYVRENMISPDVMMAPVVWLASDESNDINGQRFIGYNWDEELPLAERLEKAAAPAAWPQLGAQAIRLDANQKDKY
;
A
#
# COMPACT_ATOMS: atom_id res chain seq x y z
N ARG A 1 2.51 -11.04 13.32
CA ARG A 1 2.60 -12.46 13.76
C ARG A 1 1.39 -12.89 14.61
N THR A 2 0.81 -12.02 15.42
CA THR A 2 -0.29 -12.37 16.32
C THR A 2 -1.61 -12.61 15.60
N VAL A 3 -2.00 -11.79 14.64
CA VAL A 3 -3.31 -11.86 13.97
C VAL A 3 -3.35 -12.86 12.80
N VAL A 4 -2.25 -13.05 12.08
CA VAL A 4 -2.19 -13.92 10.89
C VAL A 4 -2.63 -15.36 11.15
N PRO A 5 -2.21 -16.04 12.23
CA PRO A 5 -2.71 -17.39 12.52
C PRO A 5 -4.23 -17.50 12.65
N HIS A 6 -4.87 -16.48 13.21
CA HIS A 6 -6.34 -16.42 13.33
C HIS A 6 -7.00 -16.21 11.97
N MET A 7 -6.46 -15.31 11.14
CA MET A 7 -6.94 -15.09 9.78
C MET A 7 -6.82 -16.35 8.91
N LEU A 8 -5.68 -17.07 9.02
CA LEU A 8 -5.48 -18.32 8.31
C LEU A 8 -6.46 -19.41 8.77
N ALA A 9 -6.72 -19.51 10.08
CA ALA A 9 -7.64 -20.50 10.61
C ALA A 9 -9.09 -20.29 10.15
N GLN A 10 -9.49 -19.04 9.89
CA GLN A 10 -10.83 -18.72 9.39
C GLN A 10 -10.89 -18.62 7.84
N GLY A 11 -9.76 -18.72 7.15
CA GLY A 11 -9.68 -18.61 5.68
C GLY A 11 -10.04 -17.24 5.14
N TRP A 12 -9.95 -16.19 5.96
CA TRP A 12 -10.27 -14.82 5.60
C TRP A 12 -9.49 -13.83 6.46
N GLY A 13 -8.99 -12.78 5.85
CA GLY A 13 -8.30 -11.69 6.55
C GLY A 13 -7.94 -10.55 5.63
N ARG A 14 -7.82 -9.36 6.22
CA ARG A 14 -7.44 -8.13 5.52
C ARG A 14 -6.32 -7.43 6.28
N ILE A 15 -5.20 -7.20 5.62
CA ILE A 15 -4.07 -6.46 6.16
C ILE A 15 -3.84 -5.27 5.22
N ILE A 16 -4.01 -4.06 5.74
CA ILE A 16 -3.87 -2.83 4.97
C ILE A 16 -2.75 -2.01 5.60
N GLY A 17 -1.61 -1.94 4.91
CA GLY A 17 -0.47 -1.13 5.32
C GLY A 17 -0.61 0.31 4.83
N VAL A 18 -0.53 1.29 5.74
CA VAL A 18 -0.53 2.71 5.34
C VAL A 18 0.91 3.19 5.16
N THR A 19 1.26 3.53 3.91
CA THR A 19 2.60 4.05 3.57
C THR A 19 2.53 5.48 3.03
N THR A 20 3.46 5.88 2.20
CA THR A 20 3.53 7.23 1.64
C THR A 20 3.96 7.19 0.16
N SER A 21 4.04 8.35 -0.49
CA SER A 21 4.53 8.43 -1.87
C SER A 21 6.01 8.03 -1.98
N MET A 22 6.40 7.50 -3.13
CA MET A 22 7.80 7.19 -3.43
C MET A 22 8.70 8.40 -3.20
N ASN A 23 8.28 9.58 -3.68
CA ASN A 23 9.05 10.82 -3.52
C ASN A 23 9.29 11.16 -2.04
N THR A 24 8.34 10.85 -1.15
CA THR A 24 8.52 11.04 0.29
C THR A 24 9.48 10.01 0.89
N MET A 25 9.50 8.77 0.38
CA MET A 25 10.34 7.70 0.91
C MET A 25 11.84 7.99 0.77
N TYR A 26 12.26 8.74 -0.27
CA TYR A 26 13.67 9.09 -0.51
C TYR A 26 13.96 10.59 -0.50
N ARG A 27 13.03 11.39 0.01
CA ARG A 27 13.21 12.85 0.12
C ARG A 27 14.37 13.19 1.05
N GLU A 28 15.19 14.16 0.67
CA GLU A 28 16.23 14.75 1.52
C GLU A 28 15.62 15.24 2.85
N GLY A 29 16.31 14.95 3.96
CA GLY A 29 15.82 15.27 5.31
C GLY A 29 14.64 14.41 5.80
N GLY A 30 14.16 13.43 5.00
CA GLY A 30 13.00 12.60 5.33
C GLY A 30 13.27 11.41 6.25
N ALA A 31 14.53 11.17 6.67
CA ALA A 31 14.85 10.09 7.60
C ALA A 31 14.47 10.47 9.05
N PRO A 32 13.96 9.50 9.85
CA PRO A 32 13.77 8.07 9.51
C PRO A 32 12.43 7.74 8.85
N TYR A 33 11.53 8.72 8.67
CA TYR A 33 10.16 8.47 8.20
C TYR A 33 10.13 7.78 6.82
N GLY A 34 10.75 8.38 5.80
CA GLY A 34 10.76 7.84 4.44
C GLY A 34 11.24 6.39 4.36
N PRO A 35 12.46 6.08 4.86
CA PRO A 35 12.97 4.72 4.91
C PRO A 35 12.09 3.73 5.67
N SER A 36 11.45 4.14 6.77
CA SER A 36 10.53 3.29 7.51
C SER A 36 9.29 2.92 6.70
N LYS A 37 8.77 3.84 5.89
CA LYS A 37 7.62 3.61 5.02
C LYS A 37 7.98 2.75 3.79
N ALA A 38 9.19 2.90 3.25
CA ALA A 38 9.70 2.01 2.20
C ALA A 38 9.85 0.57 2.70
N ALA A 39 10.43 0.38 3.88
CA ALA A 39 10.53 -0.94 4.52
C ALA A 39 9.14 -1.55 4.79
N HIS A 40 8.19 -0.74 5.25
CA HIS A 40 6.81 -1.18 5.48
C HIS A 40 6.14 -1.65 4.18
N GLU A 41 6.30 -0.93 3.09
CA GLU A 41 5.74 -1.32 1.80
C GLU A 41 6.35 -2.61 1.25
N ALA A 42 7.67 -2.78 1.37
CA ALA A 42 8.34 -4.02 1.03
C ALA A 42 7.84 -5.21 1.87
N LEU A 43 7.60 -4.99 3.18
CA LEU A 43 7.03 -6.00 4.07
C LEU A 43 5.61 -6.40 3.65
N VAL A 44 4.76 -5.45 3.25
CA VAL A 44 3.41 -5.73 2.73
C VAL A 44 3.49 -6.58 1.46
N ALA A 45 4.35 -6.22 0.52
CA ALA A 45 4.52 -6.99 -0.73
C ALA A 45 5.05 -8.41 -0.49
N MET A 46 5.95 -8.60 0.48
CA MET A 46 6.42 -9.92 0.88
C MET A 46 5.29 -10.74 1.52
N ALA A 47 4.56 -10.15 2.47
CA ALA A 47 3.45 -10.82 3.15
C ALA A 47 2.31 -11.19 2.20
N SER A 48 2.02 -10.38 1.17
CA SER A 48 1.00 -10.71 0.16
C SER A 48 1.35 -11.98 -0.60
N ARG A 49 2.63 -12.22 -0.90
CA ARG A 49 3.10 -13.45 -1.57
C ARG A 49 3.06 -14.66 -0.66
N GLU A 50 3.47 -14.48 0.61
CA GLU A 50 3.45 -15.56 1.60
C GLU A 50 2.04 -16.04 1.96
N LEU A 51 1.04 -15.15 1.83
CA LEU A 51 -0.37 -15.44 2.16
C LEU A 51 -1.24 -15.69 0.92
N GLU A 52 -0.64 -15.77 -0.27
CA GLU A 52 -1.37 -16.04 -1.51
C GLU A 52 -2.16 -17.36 -1.43
N GLY A 53 -3.41 -17.34 -1.91
CA GLY A 53 -4.30 -18.50 -1.91
C GLY A 53 -4.88 -18.90 -0.54
N THR A 54 -4.60 -18.14 0.52
CA THR A 54 -5.09 -18.46 1.89
C THR A 54 -6.42 -17.79 2.25
N GLY A 55 -6.94 -16.89 1.40
CA GLY A 55 -8.09 -16.02 1.70
C GLY A 55 -7.71 -14.76 2.51
N VAL A 56 -6.43 -14.60 2.85
CA VAL A 56 -5.91 -13.39 3.51
C VAL A 56 -5.25 -12.50 2.47
N THR A 57 -5.72 -11.25 2.32
CA THR A 57 -5.12 -10.28 1.41
C THR A 57 -4.31 -9.22 2.15
N VAL A 58 -3.24 -8.77 1.53
CA VAL A 58 -2.32 -7.77 2.09
C VAL A 58 -2.07 -6.68 1.05
N ASN A 59 -2.51 -5.46 1.33
CA ASN A 59 -2.43 -4.35 0.40
C ASN A 59 -1.88 -3.09 1.06
N VAL A 60 -1.45 -2.13 0.25
CA VAL A 60 -0.99 -0.81 0.67
C VAL A 60 -2.07 0.23 0.34
N LEU A 61 -2.29 1.17 1.23
CA LEU A 61 -3.10 2.36 0.99
C LEU A 61 -2.28 3.61 1.34
N VAL A 62 -2.29 4.60 0.45
CA VAL A 62 -1.64 5.90 0.67
C VAL A 62 -2.60 7.04 0.37
N PRO A 63 -2.48 8.17 1.06
CA PRO A 63 -3.36 9.31 0.80
C PRO A 63 -3.28 9.82 -0.65
N GLY A 64 -2.09 9.89 -1.24
CA GLY A 64 -1.85 10.45 -2.57
C GLY A 64 -1.24 11.85 -2.55
N GLY A 65 -1.17 12.45 -1.39
CA GLY A 65 -0.56 13.76 -1.14
C GLY A 65 -0.31 13.95 0.35
N MET A 66 0.11 15.16 0.73
CA MET A 66 0.24 15.54 2.14
C MET A 66 -1.16 15.71 2.74
N ALA A 67 -1.54 14.84 3.67
CA ALA A 67 -2.84 14.88 4.33
C ALA A 67 -2.81 15.80 5.55
N SER A 68 -3.86 16.61 5.72
CA SER A 68 -4.03 17.51 6.87
C SER A 68 -4.39 16.71 8.12
N THR A 69 -3.37 16.31 8.87
CA THR A 69 -3.48 15.52 10.11
C THR A 69 -2.51 16.07 11.16
N ASP A 70 -2.66 15.62 12.40
CA ASP A 70 -1.77 15.98 13.52
C ASP A 70 -0.32 15.47 13.35
N LEU A 71 -0.06 14.63 12.34
CA LEU A 71 1.28 14.23 11.95
C LEU A 71 2.11 15.42 11.44
N ILE A 72 1.45 16.43 10.89
CA ILE A 72 2.09 17.66 10.39
C ILE A 72 2.05 18.69 11.50
N PRO A 73 3.20 19.11 12.08
CA PRO A 73 3.26 20.13 13.12
C PRO A 73 2.70 21.47 12.64
N ASP A 74 2.16 22.27 13.55
CA ASP A 74 1.61 23.60 13.24
C ASP A 74 2.68 24.66 12.96
N ASP A 75 3.92 24.42 13.41
CA ASP A 75 5.07 25.30 13.23
C ASP A 75 5.86 25.06 11.93
N THR A 76 5.20 24.52 10.91
CA THR A 76 5.80 24.26 9.60
C THR A 76 5.44 25.35 8.58
N ASP A 77 6.28 25.48 7.55
CA ASP A 77 5.99 26.34 6.38
C ASP A 77 4.88 25.77 5.46
N TYR A 78 4.31 24.62 5.81
CA TYR A 78 3.24 24.00 5.02
C TYR A 78 1.90 24.66 5.32
N VAL A 79 1.22 25.11 4.27
CA VAL A 79 -0.11 25.71 4.36
C VAL A 79 -1.16 24.59 4.38
N ARG A 80 -1.88 24.41 5.47
CA ARG A 80 -2.88 23.35 5.67
C ARG A 80 -3.98 23.35 4.61
N GLU A 81 -4.35 24.52 4.09
CA GLU A 81 -5.35 24.68 3.04
C GLU A 81 -4.95 24.01 1.70
N ASN A 82 -3.65 23.81 1.49
CA ASN A 82 -3.10 23.14 0.32
C ASN A 82 -2.93 21.63 0.52
N MET A 83 -3.30 21.10 1.69
CA MET A 83 -3.24 19.68 1.99
C MET A 83 -4.54 18.99 1.61
N ILE A 84 -4.45 17.71 1.27
CA ILE A 84 -5.63 16.90 1.01
C ILE A 84 -6.34 16.51 2.32
N SER A 85 -7.67 16.33 2.26
CA SER A 85 -8.39 15.75 3.39
C SER A 85 -7.93 14.32 3.66
N PRO A 86 -7.73 13.89 4.91
CA PRO A 86 -7.52 12.49 5.24
C PRO A 86 -8.69 11.59 4.86
N ASP A 87 -9.89 12.15 4.62
CA ASP A 87 -11.10 11.43 4.24
C ASP A 87 -10.96 10.69 2.89
N VAL A 88 -10.00 11.08 2.04
CA VAL A 88 -9.69 10.34 0.80
C VAL A 88 -9.33 8.87 1.05
N MET A 89 -8.96 8.53 2.28
CA MET A 89 -8.64 7.17 2.68
C MET A 89 -9.87 6.34 3.06
N MET A 90 -11.04 6.97 3.34
CA MET A 90 -12.18 6.30 3.95
C MET A 90 -12.82 5.27 3.02
N ALA A 91 -13.20 5.68 1.82
CA ALA A 91 -13.85 4.78 0.86
C ALA A 91 -12.95 3.60 0.46
N PRO A 92 -11.68 3.81 0.04
CA PRO A 92 -10.83 2.70 -0.34
C PRO A 92 -10.46 1.78 0.84
N VAL A 93 -10.34 2.26 2.09
CA VAL A 93 -10.07 1.38 3.22
C VAL A 93 -11.26 0.49 3.54
N VAL A 94 -12.48 1.02 3.47
CA VAL A 94 -13.70 0.23 3.69
C VAL A 94 -13.85 -0.84 2.61
N TRP A 95 -13.65 -0.46 1.34
CA TRP A 95 -13.70 -1.40 0.23
C TRP A 95 -12.61 -2.50 0.36
N LEU A 96 -11.37 -2.13 0.67
CA LEU A 96 -10.27 -3.09 0.90
C LEU A 96 -10.52 -4.01 2.10
N ALA A 97 -11.32 -3.59 3.06
CA ALA A 97 -11.70 -4.38 4.23
C ALA A 97 -12.92 -5.29 3.98
N SER A 98 -13.58 -5.17 2.83
CA SER A 98 -14.79 -5.93 2.48
C SER A 98 -14.47 -7.20 1.68
N ASP A 99 -15.51 -7.99 1.40
CA ASP A 99 -15.45 -9.17 0.53
C ASP A 99 -15.33 -8.80 -0.97
N GLU A 100 -15.67 -7.57 -1.35
CA GLU A 100 -15.54 -7.08 -2.73
C GLU A 100 -14.08 -7.05 -3.22
N SER A 101 -13.13 -7.04 -2.30
CA SER A 101 -11.70 -7.03 -2.59
C SER A 101 -11.01 -8.40 -2.40
N ASN A 102 -11.77 -9.51 -2.40
CA ASN A 102 -11.22 -10.85 -2.18
C ASN A 102 -10.07 -11.23 -3.13
N ASP A 103 -10.14 -10.79 -4.37
CA ASP A 103 -9.14 -11.10 -5.41
C ASP A 103 -8.03 -10.03 -5.51
N ILE A 104 -8.01 -9.06 -4.59
CA ILE A 104 -7.08 -7.94 -4.59
C ILE A 104 -6.00 -8.17 -3.55
N ASN A 105 -4.78 -8.50 -4.01
CA ASN A 105 -3.66 -8.82 -3.14
C ASN A 105 -2.35 -8.24 -3.71
N GLY A 106 -1.47 -7.73 -2.85
CA GLY A 106 -0.18 -7.18 -3.24
C GLY A 106 -0.26 -5.87 -4.03
N GLN A 107 -1.35 -5.13 -3.88
CA GLN A 107 -1.56 -3.87 -4.59
C GLN A 107 -1.34 -2.66 -3.66
N ARG A 108 -1.02 -1.54 -4.29
CA ARG A 108 -0.88 -0.22 -3.69
C ARG A 108 -1.97 0.69 -4.22
N PHE A 109 -2.74 1.29 -3.35
CA PHE A 109 -3.84 2.19 -3.68
C PHE A 109 -3.50 3.63 -3.32
N ILE A 110 -3.88 4.57 -4.20
CA ILE A 110 -3.80 6.01 -3.95
C ILE A 110 -5.21 6.51 -3.64
N GLY A 111 -5.47 6.87 -2.37
CA GLY A 111 -6.80 7.28 -1.91
C GLY A 111 -7.35 8.49 -2.65
N TYR A 112 -6.50 9.48 -2.97
CA TYR A 112 -6.90 10.65 -3.74
C TYR A 112 -7.42 10.32 -5.15
N ASN A 113 -6.97 9.20 -5.73
CA ASN A 113 -7.40 8.76 -7.06
C ASN A 113 -8.61 7.82 -7.03
N TRP A 114 -9.09 7.46 -5.82
CA TRP A 114 -10.26 6.59 -5.65
C TRP A 114 -11.54 7.36 -5.92
N ASP A 115 -12.16 7.13 -7.05
CA ASP A 115 -13.32 7.85 -7.54
C ASP A 115 -14.56 6.92 -7.54
N GLU A 116 -15.46 7.10 -6.58
CA GLU A 116 -16.63 6.23 -6.38
C GLU A 116 -17.70 6.39 -7.49
N GLU A 117 -17.61 7.45 -8.29
CA GLU A 117 -18.51 7.65 -9.43
C GLU A 117 -18.13 6.77 -10.64
N LEU A 118 -16.88 6.25 -10.67
CA LEU A 118 -16.41 5.38 -11.73
C LEU A 118 -16.79 3.92 -11.51
N PRO A 119 -16.99 3.14 -12.59
CA PRO A 119 -17.05 1.69 -12.54
C PRO A 119 -15.80 1.11 -11.86
N LEU A 120 -15.93 0.00 -11.15
CA LEU A 120 -14.83 -0.59 -10.37
C LEU A 120 -13.55 -0.81 -11.19
N ALA A 121 -13.68 -1.31 -12.42
CA ALA A 121 -12.51 -1.55 -13.29
C ALA A 121 -11.71 -0.27 -13.58
N GLU A 122 -12.40 0.83 -13.90
CA GLU A 122 -11.78 2.13 -14.16
C GLU A 122 -11.19 2.75 -12.89
N ARG A 123 -11.89 2.55 -11.76
CA ARG A 123 -11.42 2.97 -10.44
C ARG A 123 -10.10 2.28 -10.06
N LEU A 124 -10.01 0.97 -10.30
CA LEU A 124 -8.80 0.20 -10.04
C LEU A 124 -7.65 0.62 -10.96
N GLU A 125 -7.91 0.82 -12.26
CA GLU A 125 -6.91 1.32 -13.21
C GLU A 125 -6.33 2.68 -12.78
N LYS A 126 -7.19 3.55 -12.25
CA LYS A 126 -6.82 4.93 -11.84
C LYS A 126 -6.09 4.99 -10.50
N ALA A 127 -6.47 4.13 -9.56
CA ALA A 127 -6.02 4.23 -8.17
C ALA A 127 -5.01 3.15 -7.74
N ALA A 128 -4.92 2.01 -8.45
CA ALA A 128 -4.12 0.87 -8.03
C ALA A 128 -2.87 0.64 -8.89
N ALA A 129 -1.84 0.09 -8.26
CA ALA A 129 -0.62 -0.38 -8.91
C ALA A 129 0.01 -1.50 -8.04
N PRO A 130 0.88 -2.36 -8.59
CA PRO A 130 1.61 -3.32 -7.77
C PRO A 130 2.44 -2.66 -6.66
N ALA A 131 2.42 -3.24 -5.46
CA ALA A 131 3.20 -2.76 -4.32
C ALA A 131 4.70 -3.04 -4.48
N ALA A 132 5.54 -2.24 -3.82
CA ALA A 132 6.99 -2.41 -3.71
C ALA A 132 7.76 -2.49 -5.04
N TRP A 133 7.31 -1.76 -6.05
CA TRP A 133 8.07 -1.45 -7.29
C TRP A 133 8.63 -2.68 -8.02
N PRO A 134 7.82 -3.67 -8.40
CA PRO A 134 8.28 -4.91 -9.00
C PRO A 134 9.05 -4.71 -10.31
N GLN A 135 8.84 -3.57 -11.00
CA GLN A 135 9.58 -3.20 -12.20
C GLN A 135 11.10 -3.08 -11.98
N LEU A 136 11.54 -2.81 -10.75
CA LEU A 136 12.97 -2.74 -10.39
C LEU A 136 13.59 -4.13 -10.25
N GLY A 137 12.81 -5.18 -10.11
CA GLY A 137 13.30 -6.56 -10.00
C GLY A 137 14.06 -7.04 -11.24
N ALA A 138 13.80 -6.45 -12.41
CA ALA A 138 14.52 -6.78 -13.64
C ALA A 138 16.01 -6.38 -13.63
N GLN A 139 16.42 -5.55 -12.68
CA GLN A 139 17.83 -5.11 -12.51
C GLN A 139 18.68 -6.15 -11.79
N ALA A 140 18.08 -7.16 -11.17
CA ALA A 140 18.82 -8.21 -10.47
C ALA A 140 19.53 -9.15 -11.45
N ILE A 141 20.83 -9.40 -11.24
CA ILE A 141 21.57 -10.44 -11.97
C ILE A 141 21.19 -11.79 -11.37
N ARG A 142 20.53 -12.63 -12.15
CA ARG A 142 20.25 -14.02 -11.77
C ARG A 142 21.44 -14.89 -12.18
N LEU A 143 22.13 -15.47 -11.22
CA LEU A 143 23.30 -16.33 -11.44
C LEU A 143 22.95 -17.75 -11.88
N ASP A 144 21.68 -18.16 -11.76
CA ASP A 144 21.22 -19.50 -12.13
C ASP A 144 19.80 -19.44 -12.71
N ALA A 145 19.68 -19.89 -13.97
CA ALA A 145 18.40 -19.98 -14.67
C ALA A 145 17.43 -21.04 -14.07
N ASN A 146 17.94 -21.93 -13.20
CA ASN A 146 17.15 -22.96 -12.53
C ASN A 146 16.62 -22.53 -11.16
N GLN A 147 17.00 -21.36 -10.68
CA GLN A 147 16.39 -20.73 -9.49
C GLN A 147 15.15 -19.90 -9.88
N LYS A 148 14.21 -20.55 -10.57
CA LYS A 148 12.90 -19.97 -10.76
C LYS A 148 12.24 -19.84 -9.38
N ASP A 149 11.90 -18.62 -9.03
CA ASP A 149 10.90 -18.25 -8.03
C ASP A 149 11.22 -18.49 -6.54
N LYS A 150 12.47 -18.35 -6.12
CA LYS A 150 12.81 -18.34 -4.69
C LYS A 150 13.15 -16.96 -4.11
N TYR A 151 12.99 -15.89 -4.92
CA TYR A 151 13.16 -14.50 -4.44
C TYR A 151 12.10 -13.61 -5.07
#